data_e9096e20f583afd7345a0b9642c531c1
#
_entry.id   e9096e20f583afd7345a0b9642c531c1
#
_cell.length_a   1.000
_cell.length_b   1.000
_cell.length_c   1.000
_cell.angle_alpha   90.00
_cell.angle_beta   90.00
_cell.angle_gamma   90.00
#
_symmetry.space_group_name_H-M   'P 1'
#
loop_
_entity.id
_entity.type
_entity.pdbx_description
1 polymer ?
#
loop_
_entity_poly.entity_id
_entity_poly.type
_entity_poly.pdbx_seq_one_letter_code
_entity_poly.pdbx_strand_id
1 'polypeptide(L)'
;LLSITKDPLLWYNVPIIYLKRGNDSIRKIAGRKSKEKYAAFTDFFDKNGNYKLASQLESSYKSSLPNQFEKDFIDVDRKINLLFSALDGKILKIFPIPNDVGNKWVSFSEINTTDFKGIDSLYVKNILPLYLGSIKNDIVTNDYTNSTKILESIKGFQNKYGSSVLPDENIVKAEILYNKYDIFKKLF
;
A
#
# COMPACT_ATOMS: atom_id res chain seq x y z
N LEU A 1 0.14 4.87 -6.22
CA LEU A 1 0.40 4.90 -4.78
C LEU A 1 0.76 6.31 -4.29
N LEU A 2 1.78 6.96 -4.85
CA LEU A 2 2.19 8.34 -4.47
C LEU A 2 1.05 9.36 -4.60
N SER A 3 0.19 9.26 -5.62
CA SER A 3 -0.99 10.12 -5.76
C SER A 3 -1.99 9.91 -4.61
N ILE A 4 -2.20 8.67 -4.18
CA ILE A 4 -3.07 8.33 -3.05
C ILE A 4 -2.53 8.94 -1.75
N THR A 5 -1.22 8.80 -1.51
CA THR A 5 -0.58 9.33 -0.29
C THR A 5 -0.55 10.87 -0.26
N LYS A 6 -0.50 11.50 -1.45
CA LYS A 6 -0.46 12.96 -1.58
C LYS A 6 -1.82 13.61 -1.32
N ASP A 7 -2.90 12.98 -1.75
CA ASP A 7 -4.26 13.50 -1.64
C ASP A 7 -5.25 12.38 -1.23
N PRO A 8 -5.14 11.88 0.02
CA PRO A 8 -5.99 10.80 0.51
C PRO A 8 -7.47 11.18 0.53
N LEU A 9 -7.81 12.44 0.81
CA LEU A 9 -9.20 12.90 0.90
C LEU A 9 -9.95 12.71 -0.43
N LEU A 10 -9.30 12.98 -1.57
CA LEU A 10 -9.86 12.71 -2.88
C LEU A 10 -10.14 11.22 -3.06
N TRP A 11 -9.17 10.38 -2.72
CA TRP A 11 -9.21 8.93 -2.96
C TRP A 11 -10.19 8.17 -2.08
N TYR A 12 -10.60 8.73 -0.93
CA TYR A 12 -11.69 8.15 -0.12
C TYR A 12 -13.00 8.01 -0.88
N ASN A 13 -13.27 8.90 -1.85
CA ASN A 13 -14.51 8.96 -2.61
C ASN A 13 -14.41 8.38 -4.03
N VAL A 14 -13.22 8.01 -4.48
CA VAL A 14 -13.04 7.42 -5.82
C VAL A 14 -13.45 5.95 -5.81
N PRO A 15 -14.38 5.50 -6.69
CA PRO A 15 -14.84 4.11 -6.72
C PRO A 15 -13.83 3.21 -7.42
N ILE A 16 -12.88 2.65 -6.66
CA ILE A 16 -11.82 1.76 -7.15
C ILE A 16 -11.89 0.34 -6.57
N ILE A 17 -12.73 0.10 -5.57
CA ILE A 17 -12.89 -1.22 -4.95
C ILE A 17 -13.78 -2.07 -5.83
N TYR A 18 -13.21 -3.06 -6.51
CA TYR A 18 -13.93 -3.95 -7.40
C TYR A 18 -14.84 -4.92 -6.62
N LEU A 19 -16.12 -4.94 -6.99
CA LEU A 19 -17.17 -5.82 -6.45
C LEU A 19 -17.42 -6.97 -7.43
N LYS A 20 -17.17 -8.20 -7.00
CA LYS A 20 -17.44 -9.40 -7.82
C LYS A 20 -18.91 -9.49 -8.22
N ARG A 21 -19.18 -10.09 -9.38
CA ARG A 21 -20.53 -10.44 -9.80
C ARG A 21 -21.07 -11.57 -8.92
N GLY A 22 -22.39 -11.60 -8.72
CA GLY A 22 -23.07 -12.68 -8.01
C GLY A 22 -23.31 -12.44 -6.52
N ASN A 23 -22.68 -11.42 -5.90
CA ASN A 23 -22.96 -11.04 -4.52
C ASN A 23 -23.57 -9.65 -4.45
N ASP A 24 -24.88 -9.56 -4.65
CA ASP A 24 -25.61 -8.28 -4.62
C ASP A 24 -25.76 -7.72 -3.17
N SER A 25 -25.58 -8.57 -2.15
CA SER A 25 -25.65 -8.13 -0.76
C SER A 25 -24.57 -7.11 -0.43
N ILE A 26 -23.33 -7.31 -0.91
CA ILE A 26 -22.24 -6.36 -0.72
C ILE A 26 -22.55 -5.03 -1.40
N ARG A 27 -23.11 -5.06 -2.65
CA ARG A 27 -23.54 -3.86 -3.38
C ARG A 27 -24.62 -3.10 -2.62
N LYS A 28 -25.62 -3.82 -2.10
CA LYS A 28 -26.72 -3.23 -1.32
C LYS A 28 -26.19 -2.55 -0.05
N ILE A 29 -25.26 -3.18 0.67
CA ILE A 29 -24.64 -2.62 1.87
C ILE A 29 -23.82 -1.36 1.52
N ALA A 30 -23.07 -1.38 0.41
CA ALA A 30 -22.34 -0.23 -0.10
C ALA A 30 -23.23 0.86 -0.75
N GLY A 31 -24.54 0.65 -0.82
CA GLY A 31 -25.47 1.59 -1.48
C GLY A 31 -25.31 1.66 -3.00
N ARG A 32 -24.77 0.60 -3.63
CA ARG A 32 -24.51 0.53 -5.07
C ARG A 32 -25.59 -0.29 -5.80
N LYS A 33 -25.86 0.09 -7.05
CA LYS A 33 -26.80 -0.66 -7.91
C LYS A 33 -26.18 -2.00 -8.31
N SER A 34 -27.01 -3.01 -8.61
CA SER A 34 -26.52 -4.36 -8.95
C SER A 34 -25.63 -4.44 -10.18
N LYS A 35 -25.69 -3.47 -11.08
CA LYS A 35 -24.81 -3.38 -12.27
C LYS A 35 -23.47 -2.65 -12.02
N GLU A 36 -23.33 -1.94 -10.92
CA GLU A 36 -22.11 -1.19 -10.60
C GLU A 36 -21.02 -2.16 -10.16
N LYS A 37 -19.83 -2.01 -10.75
CA LYS A 37 -18.70 -2.91 -10.54
C LYS A 37 -17.74 -2.41 -9.48
N TYR A 38 -17.81 -1.13 -9.10
CA TYR A 38 -16.86 -0.49 -8.21
C TYR A 38 -17.58 0.30 -7.13
N ALA A 39 -16.96 0.33 -5.95
CA ALA A 39 -17.38 1.12 -4.80
C ALA A 39 -16.20 2.00 -4.31
N ALA A 40 -16.53 3.10 -3.65
CA ALA A 40 -15.56 3.94 -2.96
C ALA A 40 -15.31 3.41 -1.54
N PHE A 41 -14.23 3.84 -0.91
CA PHE A 41 -13.95 3.52 0.49
C PHE A 41 -15.09 3.97 1.40
N THR A 42 -15.55 5.22 1.22
CA THR A 42 -16.63 5.81 2.02
C THR A 42 -17.97 5.09 1.92
N ASP A 43 -18.23 4.35 0.86
CA ASP A 43 -19.48 3.59 0.69
C ASP A 43 -19.66 2.49 1.76
N PHE A 44 -18.57 2.03 2.36
CA PHE A 44 -18.57 0.99 3.38
C PHE A 44 -18.68 1.50 4.82
N PHE A 45 -18.85 2.80 5.00
CA PHE A 45 -19.04 3.41 6.31
C PHE A 45 -20.38 4.14 6.37
N ASP A 46 -21.02 4.14 7.54
CA ASP A 46 -22.22 4.92 7.77
C ASP A 46 -21.90 6.37 8.15
N LYS A 47 -22.94 7.19 8.38
CA LYS A 47 -22.78 8.60 8.76
C LYS A 47 -22.06 8.80 10.10
N ASN A 48 -22.04 7.78 10.95
CA ASN A 48 -21.38 7.80 12.26
C ASN A 48 -19.95 7.23 12.18
N GLY A 49 -19.49 6.81 10.99
CA GLY A 49 -18.19 6.19 10.79
C GLY A 49 -18.13 4.69 11.12
N ASN A 50 -19.28 4.03 11.37
CA ASN A 50 -19.30 2.60 11.63
C ASN A 50 -19.12 1.82 10.33
N TYR A 51 -18.36 0.73 10.42
CA TYR A 51 -18.09 -0.15 9.28
C TYR A 51 -19.30 -1.06 8.98
N LYS A 52 -19.90 -0.88 7.82
CA LYS A 52 -21.17 -1.56 7.45
C LYS A 52 -21.05 -3.07 7.24
N LEU A 53 -19.83 -3.60 7.02
CA LEU A 53 -19.61 -5.04 6.82
C LEU A 53 -19.33 -5.79 8.13
N ALA A 54 -19.23 -5.12 9.27
CA ALA A 54 -18.75 -5.70 10.52
C ALA A 54 -19.49 -6.97 10.94
N SER A 55 -20.84 -6.96 10.88
CA SER A 55 -21.67 -8.10 11.29
C SER A 55 -21.48 -9.33 10.41
N GLN A 56 -21.38 -9.14 9.08
CA GLN A 56 -21.18 -10.23 8.12
C GLN A 56 -19.76 -10.79 8.22
N LEU A 57 -18.78 -9.95 8.48
CA LEU A 57 -17.39 -10.36 8.63
C LEU A 57 -17.16 -11.15 9.91
N GLU A 58 -17.82 -10.77 11.01
CA GLU A 58 -17.71 -11.52 12.25
C GLU A 58 -18.14 -12.98 12.08
N SER A 59 -19.24 -13.24 11.38
CA SER A 59 -19.68 -14.58 11.05
C SER A 59 -18.74 -15.28 10.07
N SER A 60 -18.29 -14.57 9.03
CA SER A 60 -17.43 -15.12 7.98
C SER A 60 -16.04 -15.53 8.47
N TYR A 61 -15.44 -14.77 9.39
CA TYR A 61 -14.14 -15.10 9.97
C TYR A 61 -14.19 -16.19 11.05
N LYS A 62 -15.36 -16.42 11.67
CA LYS A 62 -15.58 -17.53 12.61
C LYS A 62 -15.83 -18.86 11.92
N SER A 63 -16.19 -18.85 10.65
CA SER A 63 -16.43 -20.07 9.86
C SER A 63 -15.13 -20.80 9.57
N SER A 64 -15.03 -22.07 9.97
CA SER A 64 -13.89 -22.94 9.65
C SER A 64 -13.82 -23.31 8.15
N LEU A 65 -14.97 -23.30 7.46
CA LEU A 65 -15.11 -23.60 6.04
C LEU A 65 -16.01 -22.54 5.39
N PRO A 66 -15.51 -21.34 5.13
CA PRO A 66 -16.32 -20.26 4.58
C PRO A 66 -16.86 -20.64 3.19
N ASN A 67 -18.16 -20.48 3.00
CA ASN A 67 -18.84 -20.64 1.71
C ASN A 67 -18.48 -19.49 0.75
N GLN A 68 -18.96 -19.54 -0.50
CA GLN A 68 -18.60 -18.53 -1.50
C GLN A 68 -19.07 -17.12 -1.10
N PHE A 69 -20.22 -16.99 -0.46
CA PHE A 69 -20.76 -15.72 0.02
C PHE A 69 -19.84 -15.09 1.08
N GLU A 70 -19.43 -15.87 2.07
CA GLU A 70 -18.48 -15.46 3.13
C GLU A 70 -17.11 -15.09 2.56
N LYS A 71 -16.61 -15.90 1.60
CA LYS A 71 -15.34 -15.60 0.89
C LYS A 71 -15.38 -14.26 0.16
N ASP A 72 -16.50 -13.89 -0.43
CA ASP A 72 -16.66 -12.62 -1.14
C ASP A 72 -16.63 -11.43 -0.16
N PHE A 73 -17.23 -11.56 1.04
CA PHE A 73 -17.11 -10.54 2.09
C PHE A 73 -15.69 -10.38 2.58
N ILE A 74 -14.97 -11.46 2.83
CA ILE A 74 -13.56 -11.45 3.23
C ILE A 74 -12.68 -10.82 2.13
N ASP A 75 -12.95 -11.11 0.85
CA ASP A 75 -12.19 -10.53 -0.28
C ASP A 75 -12.39 -9.01 -0.37
N VAL A 76 -13.62 -8.53 -0.20
CA VAL A 76 -13.91 -7.09 -0.22
C VAL A 76 -13.29 -6.41 1.00
N ASP A 77 -13.38 -7.00 2.20
CA ASP A 77 -12.74 -6.49 3.40
C ASP A 77 -11.22 -6.34 3.22
N ARG A 78 -10.55 -7.35 2.64
CA ARG A 78 -9.11 -7.26 2.32
C ARG A 78 -8.80 -6.10 1.39
N LYS A 79 -9.63 -5.85 0.38
CA LYS A 79 -9.45 -4.72 -0.56
C LYS A 79 -9.64 -3.37 0.13
N ILE A 80 -10.63 -3.26 1.02
CA ILE A 80 -10.89 -2.06 1.82
C ILE A 80 -9.70 -1.79 2.75
N ASN A 81 -9.20 -2.81 3.45
CA ASN A 81 -8.05 -2.70 4.34
C ASN A 81 -6.76 -2.35 3.58
N LEU A 82 -6.56 -2.91 2.38
CA LEU A 82 -5.43 -2.56 1.51
C LEU A 82 -5.50 -1.09 1.07
N LEU A 83 -6.70 -0.64 0.65
CA LEU A 83 -6.89 0.76 0.27
C LEU A 83 -6.70 1.69 1.47
N PHE A 84 -7.23 1.33 2.65
CA PHE A 84 -7.01 2.09 3.88
C PHE A 84 -5.51 2.23 4.21
N SER A 85 -4.77 1.13 4.12
CA SER A 85 -3.32 1.15 4.32
C SER A 85 -2.59 2.04 3.31
N ALA A 86 -3.10 2.12 2.07
CA ALA A 86 -2.58 3.04 1.05
C ALA A 86 -2.88 4.50 1.38
N LEU A 87 -4.11 4.79 1.79
CA LEU A 87 -4.58 6.13 2.17
C LEU A 87 -3.84 6.65 3.41
N ASP A 88 -3.54 5.76 4.37
CA ASP A 88 -2.77 6.07 5.58
C ASP A 88 -1.24 6.07 5.35
N GLY A 89 -0.80 5.87 4.11
CA GLY A 89 0.62 5.89 3.73
C GLY A 89 1.46 4.71 4.26
N LYS A 90 0.83 3.66 4.79
CA LYS A 90 1.50 2.52 5.44
C LYS A 90 2.01 1.44 4.49
N ILE A 91 1.64 1.47 3.22
CA ILE A 91 2.05 0.43 2.25
C ILE A 91 3.53 0.53 1.90
N LEU A 92 4.06 1.74 1.74
CA LEU A 92 5.42 1.95 1.29
C LEU A 92 6.40 1.86 2.47
N LYS A 93 6.73 0.65 2.88
CA LYS A 93 7.69 0.39 3.96
C LYS A 93 9.11 0.41 3.40
N ILE A 94 9.78 1.55 3.52
CA ILE A 94 11.12 1.80 2.92
C ILE A 94 12.22 2.02 3.97
N PHE A 95 11.88 2.15 5.25
CA PHE A 95 12.85 2.42 6.29
C PHE A 95 13.00 1.19 7.21
N PRO A 96 14.12 0.44 7.12
CA PRO A 96 14.44 -0.60 8.09
C PRO A 96 14.69 0.01 9.46
N ILE A 97 14.21 -0.63 10.53
CA ILE A 97 14.49 -0.21 11.90
C ILE A 97 15.88 -0.71 12.28
N PRO A 98 16.82 0.17 12.71
CA PRO A 98 18.14 -0.23 13.10
C PRO A 98 18.13 -1.26 14.24
N ASN A 99 18.88 -2.35 14.08
CA ASN A 99 19.05 -3.41 15.08
C ASN A 99 17.75 -4.12 15.53
N ASP A 100 16.68 -4.06 14.74
CA ASP A 100 15.46 -4.80 15.03
C ASP A 100 15.64 -6.31 14.76
N VAL A 101 15.41 -7.15 15.76
CA VAL A 101 15.58 -8.61 15.66
C VAL A 101 14.63 -9.24 14.63
N GLY A 102 13.45 -8.64 14.43
CA GLY A 102 12.45 -9.07 13.45
C GLY A 102 12.67 -8.51 12.05
N ASN A 103 13.75 -7.73 11.82
CA ASN A 103 14.04 -7.06 10.56
C ASN A 103 12.84 -6.24 10.05
N LYS A 104 12.17 -5.55 10.95
CA LYS A 104 10.97 -4.77 10.63
C LYS A 104 11.30 -3.52 9.83
N TRP A 105 10.51 -3.27 8.81
CA TRP A 105 10.54 -2.04 8.02
C TRP A 105 9.29 -1.22 8.27
N VAL A 106 9.42 0.09 8.24
CA VAL A 106 8.31 1.02 8.45
C VAL A 106 8.16 1.99 7.28
N SER A 107 6.96 2.51 7.15
CA SER A 107 6.64 3.57 6.19
C SER A 107 6.95 4.95 6.76
N PHE A 108 6.90 5.96 5.90
CA PHE A 108 7.12 7.34 6.32
C PHE A 108 6.07 7.80 7.36
N SER A 109 4.83 7.35 7.25
CA SER A 109 3.76 7.70 8.22
C SER A 109 3.98 7.09 9.61
N GLU A 110 4.74 5.98 9.70
CA GLU A 110 5.03 5.29 10.96
C GLU A 110 6.28 5.81 11.68
N ILE A 111 7.08 6.71 11.06
CA ILE A 111 8.36 7.19 11.62
C ILE A 111 8.19 7.81 13.01
N ASN A 112 7.15 8.62 13.20
CA ASN A 112 6.95 9.33 14.47
C ASN A 112 6.56 8.41 15.64
N THR A 113 6.06 7.21 15.36
CA THR A 113 5.70 6.17 16.34
C THR A 113 6.79 5.10 16.48
N THR A 114 7.90 5.23 15.72
CA THR A 114 9.02 4.29 15.72
C THR A 114 10.23 4.93 16.40
N ASP A 115 10.93 4.16 17.24
CA ASP A 115 12.09 4.65 18.01
C ASP A 115 13.38 4.71 17.17
N PHE A 116 13.41 5.61 16.19
CA PHE A 116 14.66 6.00 15.54
C PHE A 116 15.46 6.98 16.42
N LYS A 117 16.78 6.79 16.55
CA LYS A 117 17.62 7.58 17.45
C LYS A 117 18.63 8.45 16.70
N GLY A 118 19.01 9.56 17.33
CA GLY A 118 20.11 10.42 16.87
C GLY A 118 19.97 10.85 15.42
N ILE A 119 21.05 10.69 14.65
CA ILE A 119 21.15 11.08 13.25
C ILE A 119 20.18 10.30 12.37
N ASP A 120 19.94 9.02 12.65
CA ASP A 120 18.99 8.20 11.88
C ASP A 120 17.55 8.74 11.98
N SER A 121 17.13 9.24 13.14
CA SER A 121 15.82 9.90 13.32
C SER A 121 15.68 11.14 12.44
N LEU A 122 16.73 11.98 12.41
CA LEU A 122 16.73 13.18 11.54
C LEU A 122 16.72 12.77 10.05
N TYR A 123 17.49 11.75 9.71
CA TYR A 123 17.57 11.25 8.35
C TYR A 123 16.20 10.77 7.83
N VAL A 124 15.55 9.82 8.51
CA VAL A 124 14.30 9.22 8.04
C VAL A 124 13.15 10.23 7.95
N LYS A 125 13.14 11.25 8.85
CA LYS A 125 12.11 12.32 8.83
C LYS A 125 12.23 13.25 7.63
N ASN A 126 13.43 13.44 7.10
CA ASN A 126 13.68 14.46 6.08
C ASN A 126 13.91 13.89 4.68
N ILE A 127 14.45 12.66 4.57
CA ILE A 127 14.95 12.16 3.28
C ILE A 127 13.85 11.97 2.23
N LEU A 128 12.65 11.46 2.60
CA LEU A 128 11.56 11.28 1.65
C LEU A 128 10.95 12.61 1.16
N PRO A 129 10.65 13.60 2.03
CA PRO A 129 10.28 14.94 1.57
C PRO A 129 11.32 15.59 0.66
N LEU A 130 12.60 15.46 0.99
CA LEU A 130 13.71 15.97 0.14
C LEU A 130 13.72 15.29 -1.22
N TYR A 131 13.58 13.96 -1.27
CA TYR A 131 13.50 13.21 -2.52
C TYR A 131 12.34 13.67 -3.40
N LEU A 132 11.13 13.77 -2.83
CA LEU A 132 9.95 14.21 -3.56
C LEU A 132 10.06 15.67 -4.02
N GLY A 133 10.67 16.54 -3.21
CA GLY A 133 10.96 17.91 -3.58
C GLY A 133 11.98 18.00 -4.74
N SER A 134 13.04 17.19 -4.69
CA SER A 134 14.04 17.11 -5.76
C SER A 134 13.42 16.66 -7.08
N ILE A 135 12.60 15.59 -7.09
CA ILE A 135 11.91 15.14 -8.31
C ILE A 135 11.08 16.26 -8.95
N LYS A 136 10.36 17.07 -8.14
CA LYS A 136 9.57 18.18 -8.69
C LYS A 136 10.44 19.19 -9.43
N ASN A 137 11.61 19.50 -8.87
CA ASN A 137 12.57 20.41 -9.50
C ASN A 137 13.19 19.78 -10.75
N ASP A 138 13.57 18.50 -10.67
CA ASP A 138 14.21 17.75 -11.75
C ASP A 138 13.30 17.63 -12.99
N ILE A 139 11.96 17.51 -12.79
CA ILE A 139 10.99 17.54 -13.89
C ILE A 139 11.03 18.89 -14.63
N VAL A 140 11.22 20.00 -13.91
CA VAL A 140 11.27 21.35 -14.52
C VAL A 140 12.60 21.58 -15.23
N THR A 141 13.70 21.13 -14.65
CA THR A 141 15.05 21.33 -15.17
C THR A 141 15.49 20.25 -16.17
N ASN A 142 14.76 19.13 -16.23
CA ASN A 142 15.14 17.89 -16.94
C ASN A 142 16.53 17.35 -16.53
N ASP A 143 16.95 17.61 -15.28
CA ASP A 143 18.20 17.11 -14.68
C ASP A 143 17.90 16.34 -13.40
N TYR A 144 18.03 15.01 -13.43
CA TYR A 144 17.72 14.09 -12.33
C TYR A 144 18.93 13.74 -11.45
N THR A 145 20.01 14.49 -11.55
CA THR A 145 21.24 14.21 -10.79
C THR A 145 21.01 14.26 -9.28
N ASN A 146 20.26 15.24 -8.78
CA ASN A 146 20.02 15.40 -7.35
C ASN A 146 19.10 14.32 -6.79
N SER A 147 17.97 14.05 -7.44
CA SER A 147 17.05 12.98 -7.00
C SER A 147 17.71 11.61 -7.04
N THR A 148 18.58 11.35 -8.02
CA THR A 148 19.37 10.11 -8.10
C THR A 148 20.30 9.97 -6.90
N LYS A 149 21.03 11.00 -6.52
CA LYS A 149 21.91 10.98 -5.33
C LYS A 149 21.13 10.74 -4.04
N ILE A 150 19.95 11.36 -3.90
CA ILE A 150 19.09 11.15 -2.73
C ILE A 150 18.56 9.71 -2.71
N LEU A 151 18.17 9.15 -3.86
CA LEU A 151 17.73 7.76 -3.97
C LEU A 151 18.86 6.78 -3.60
N GLU A 152 20.09 7.04 -4.04
CA GLU A 152 21.26 6.25 -3.64
C GLU A 152 21.53 6.33 -2.14
N SER A 153 21.30 7.48 -1.51
CA SER A 153 21.38 7.63 -0.06
C SER A 153 20.32 6.77 0.65
N ILE A 154 19.08 6.73 0.13
CA ILE A 154 18.02 5.86 0.66
C ILE A 154 18.43 4.39 0.54
N LYS A 155 18.95 3.97 -0.61
CA LYS A 155 19.49 2.60 -0.80
C LYS A 155 20.63 2.29 0.17
N GLY A 156 21.52 3.26 0.41
CA GLY A 156 22.61 3.14 1.38
C GLY A 156 22.09 2.88 2.80
N PHE A 157 21.04 3.60 3.22
CA PHE A 157 20.38 3.38 4.51
C PHE A 157 19.72 1.99 4.59
N GLN A 158 19.03 1.58 3.52
CA GLN A 158 18.41 0.26 3.41
C GLN A 158 19.46 -0.86 3.48
N ASN A 159 20.57 -0.74 2.77
CA ASN A 159 21.68 -1.70 2.81
C ASN A 159 22.33 -1.77 4.19
N LYS A 160 22.49 -0.63 4.86
CA LYS A 160 23.10 -0.57 6.19
C LYS A 160 22.29 -1.31 7.25
N TYR A 161 20.97 -1.17 7.24
CA TYR A 161 20.11 -1.67 8.32
C TYR A 161 19.16 -2.80 7.91
N GLY A 162 19.02 -3.08 6.62
CA GLY A 162 18.07 -4.06 6.08
C GLY A 162 18.70 -5.14 5.21
N SER A 163 20.04 -5.21 5.13
CA SER A 163 20.75 -6.15 4.25
C SER A 163 20.40 -7.62 4.46
N SER A 164 20.01 -8.01 5.68
CA SER A 164 19.63 -9.40 6.01
C SER A 164 18.37 -9.90 5.27
N VAL A 165 17.52 -8.99 4.81
CA VAL A 165 16.24 -9.31 4.13
C VAL A 165 16.13 -8.72 2.73
N LEU A 166 17.10 -7.93 2.30
CA LEU A 166 17.14 -7.44 0.93
C LEU A 166 17.49 -8.59 -0.02
N PRO A 167 16.71 -8.78 -1.09
CA PRO A 167 17.05 -9.79 -2.10
C PRO A 167 18.33 -9.40 -2.84
N ASP A 168 19.07 -10.42 -3.30
CA ASP A 168 20.22 -10.21 -4.18
C ASP A 168 19.81 -9.48 -5.47
N GLU A 169 20.67 -8.56 -5.94
CA GLU A 169 20.39 -7.76 -7.14
C GLU A 169 20.14 -8.62 -8.40
N ASN A 170 20.76 -9.79 -8.51
CA ASN A 170 20.53 -10.67 -9.64
C ASN A 170 19.15 -11.32 -9.59
N ILE A 171 18.67 -11.63 -8.39
CA ILE A 171 17.29 -12.14 -8.18
C ILE A 171 16.29 -11.07 -8.58
N VAL A 172 16.50 -9.82 -8.15
CA VAL A 172 15.64 -8.67 -8.52
C VAL A 172 15.64 -8.45 -10.03
N LYS A 173 16.82 -8.48 -10.68
CA LYS A 173 16.93 -8.35 -12.15
C LYS A 173 16.21 -9.48 -12.86
N ALA A 174 16.35 -10.73 -12.39
CA ALA A 174 15.67 -11.89 -12.96
C ALA A 174 14.14 -11.75 -12.84
N GLU A 175 13.63 -11.29 -11.70
CA GLU A 175 12.19 -11.04 -11.48
C GLU A 175 11.66 -9.93 -12.41
N ILE A 176 12.40 -8.83 -12.57
CA ILE A 176 12.05 -7.75 -13.49
C ILE A 176 11.97 -8.27 -14.93
N LEU A 177 12.93 -9.06 -15.36
CA LEU A 177 12.93 -9.69 -16.68
C LEU A 177 11.75 -10.65 -16.86
N TYR A 178 11.50 -11.50 -15.87
CA TYR A 178 10.38 -12.43 -15.85
C TYR A 178 9.04 -11.69 -16.02
N ASN A 179 8.81 -10.64 -15.24
CA ASN A 179 7.60 -9.82 -15.32
C ASN A 179 7.50 -9.07 -16.65
N LYS A 180 8.61 -8.55 -17.18
CA LYS A 180 8.66 -7.84 -18.47
C LYS A 180 8.31 -8.74 -19.65
N TYR A 181 8.77 -9.99 -19.64
CA TYR A 181 8.52 -10.94 -20.73
C TYR A 181 7.13 -11.57 -20.66
N ASP A 182 6.43 -11.48 -19.53
CA ASP A 182 5.07 -12.02 -19.32
C ASP A 182 4.95 -13.47 -19.87
N ILE A 183 5.92 -14.31 -19.50
CA ILE A 183 6.19 -15.62 -20.11
C ILE A 183 4.93 -16.49 -20.13
N PHE A 184 4.14 -16.48 -19.06
CA PHE A 184 2.92 -17.28 -19.00
C PHE A 184 1.84 -16.86 -20.01
N LYS A 185 1.68 -15.56 -20.29
CA LYS A 185 0.73 -15.11 -21.32
C LYS A 185 1.18 -15.42 -22.75
N LYS A 186 2.47 -15.65 -22.95
CA LYS A 186 3.01 -15.99 -24.27
C LYS A 186 3.07 -17.48 -24.54
N LEU A 187 2.89 -18.31 -23.50
CA LEU A 187 2.90 -19.77 -23.60
C LEU A 187 1.51 -20.38 -23.77
N PHE A 188 0.45 -19.59 -23.60
CA PHE A 188 -0.95 -19.93 -23.77
C PHE A 188 -1.64 -18.91 -24.70
#